data_4fb45f5a29ce27217c88017a032a18a3
#
_entry.id   4fb45f5a29ce27217c88017a032a18a3
#
_cell.length_a   1.000
_cell.length_b   1.000
_cell.length_c   1.000
_cell.angle_alpha   90.00
_cell.angle_beta   90.00
_cell.angle_gamma   90.00
#
_symmetry.space_group_name_H-M   'P 1'
#
loop_
_entity.id
_entity.type
_entity.pdbx_description
1 polymer ?
#
loop_
_entity_poly.entity_id
_entity_poly.type
_entity_poly.pdbx_seq_one_letter_code
_entity_poly.pdbx_strand_id
1 'polypeptide(L)'
;MAVTPRLGLKQEQRLALTPGLRQSIGLLALPALGLMEALAAEAAENPFLIFRARRQESGGALYDLALGTVAAVRPLTEELTAQISMKALPPPLSRAALTLATHVGPDGYLEGEATALLTAAGQSAELAEAAVTVLKTCEPTGVGSRSFAEYLAARLE
;
A
#
# COMPACT_ATOMS: atom_id res chain seq x y z
N MET A 1 -52.77 58.63 -6.64
CA MET A 1 -51.72 57.62 -6.82
C MET A 1 -52.07 56.45 -5.94
N ALA A 2 -52.49 55.34 -6.50
CA ALA A 2 -52.86 54.12 -5.77
C ALA A 2 -51.62 53.22 -5.61
N VAL A 3 -51.18 52.99 -4.39
CA VAL A 3 -50.07 52.09 -4.05
C VAL A 3 -50.65 50.69 -3.84
N THR A 4 -50.42 49.78 -4.79
CA THR A 4 -50.82 48.38 -4.71
C THR A 4 -49.72 47.60 -3.93
N PRO A 5 -49.99 47.05 -2.74
CA PRO A 5 -49.00 46.23 -2.04
C PRO A 5 -48.87 44.89 -2.76
N ARG A 6 -47.63 44.56 -3.21
CA ARG A 6 -47.28 43.21 -3.71
C ARG A 6 -46.81 42.35 -2.53
N LEU A 7 -47.66 41.41 -2.13
CA LEU A 7 -47.29 40.33 -1.19
C LEU A 7 -46.43 39.30 -1.92
N GLY A 8 -45.14 39.32 -1.71
CA GLY A 8 -44.22 38.27 -2.16
C GLY A 8 -44.08 37.18 -1.10
N LEU A 9 -44.74 36.03 -1.32
CA LEU A 9 -44.52 34.83 -0.52
C LEU A 9 -43.15 34.23 -0.85
N LYS A 10 -42.20 34.40 0.05
CA LYS A 10 -40.90 33.76 -0.05
C LYS A 10 -40.97 32.42 0.68
N GLN A 11 -41.11 31.30 -0.02
CA GLN A 11 -41.08 29.96 0.54
C GLN A 11 -39.66 29.50 0.69
N GLU A 12 -39.12 29.55 1.90
CA GLU A 12 -37.81 28.97 2.22
C GLU A 12 -38.00 27.50 2.65
N GLN A 13 -37.58 26.58 1.79
CA GLN A 13 -37.44 25.17 2.18
C GLN A 13 -36.20 25.02 3.04
N ARG A 14 -36.39 24.88 4.34
CA ARG A 14 -35.32 24.45 5.25
C ARG A 14 -35.36 22.93 5.39
N LEU A 15 -34.31 22.28 4.96
CA LEU A 15 -34.07 20.86 5.21
C LEU A 15 -33.86 20.67 6.73
N ALA A 16 -34.94 20.36 7.44
CA ALA A 16 -34.85 19.95 8.84
C ALA A 16 -34.59 18.44 8.87
N LEU A 17 -33.43 18.04 9.37
CA LEU A 17 -33.11 16.65 9.64
C LEU A 17 -34.10 16.12 10.70
N THR A 18 -34.94 15.17 10.30
CA THR A 18 -35.84 14.49 11.24
C THR A 18 -35.05 13.69 12.26
N PRO A 19 -35.56 13.45 13.49
CA PRO A 19 -34.89 12.63 14.49
C PRO A 19 -34.44 11.25 13.94
N GLY A 20 -35.31 10.59 13.18
CA GLY A 20 -34.98 9.31 12.55
C GLY A 20 -33.84 9.37 11.53
N LEU A 21 -33.73 10.47 10.76
CA LEU A 21 -32.62 10.64 9.83
C LEU A 21 -31.29 10.86 10.57
N ARG A 22 -31.30 11.61 11.69
CA ARG A 22 -30.12 11.77 12.55
C ARG A 22 -29.66 10.44 13.16
N GLN A 23 -30.61 9.64 13.64
CA GLN A 23 -30.34 8.31 14.19
C GLN A 23 -29.72 7.39 13.11
N SER A 24 -30.31 7.37 11.90
CA SER A 24 -29.78 6.59 10.78
C SER A 24 -28.35 6.98 10.40
N ILE A 25 -28.06 8.28 10.33
CA ILE A 25 -26.70 8.78 10.07
C ILE A 25 -25.75 8.38 11.20
N GLY A 26 -26.19 8.47 12.45
CA GLY A 26 -25.40 8.04 13.61
C GLY A 26 -25.05 6.57 13.57
N LEU A 27 -25.98 5.69 13.20
CA LEU A 27 -25.72 4.26 13.04
C LEU A 27 -24.76 3.95 11.87
N LEU A 28 -24.88 4.68 10.76
CA LEU A 28 -24.00 4.50 9.61
C LEU A 28 -22.54 4.96 9.88
N ALA A 29 -22.33 5.84 10.84
CA ALA A 29 -21.00 6.32 11.23
C ALA A 29 -20.25 5.33 12.15
N LEU A 30 -20.93 4.32 12.71
CA LEU A 30 -20.33 3.35 13.63
C LEU A 30 -19.57 2.26 12.86
N PRO A 31 -18.40 1.83 13.35
CA PRO A 31 -17.75 0.62 12.88
C PRO A 31 -18.60 -0.61 13.20
N ALA A 32 -18.39 -1.72 12.47
CA ALA A 32 -19.24 -2.91 12.57
C ALA A 32 -19.45 -3.42 14.02
N LEU A 33 -18.38 -3.40 14.84
CA LEU A 33 -18.47 -3.82 16.25
C LEU A 33 -19.36 -2.85 17.07
N GLY A 34 -19.13 -1.54 16.93
CA GLY A 34 -19.93 -0.53 17.63
C GLY A 34 -21.40 -0.52 17.19
N LEU A 35 -21.67 -0.84 15.90
CA LEU A 35 -23.05 -1.00 15.41
C LEU A 35 -23.73 -2.21 16.06
N MET A 36 -23.02 -3.34 16.23
CA MET A 36 -23.57 -4.52 16.89
C MET A 36 -23.89 -4.25 18.36
N GLU A 37 -23.01 -3.54 19.06
CA GLU A 37 -23.23 -3.14 20.46
C GLU A 37 -24.43 -2.18 20.60
N ALA A 38 -24.52 -1.17 19.72
CA ALA A 38 -25.64 -0.24 19.71
C ALA A 38 -26.99 -0.93 19.43
N LEU A 39 -27.02 -1.86 18.46
CA LEU A 39 -28.21 -2.64 18.14
C LEU A 39 -28.61 -3.61 19.28
N ALA A 40 -27.64 -4.21 19.97
CA ALA A 40 -27.90 -5.06 21.12
C ALA A 40 -28.46 -4.26 22.30
N ALA A 41 -27.96 -3.06 22.56
CA ALA A 41 -28.45 -2.16 23.58
C ALA A 41 -29.90 -1.73 23.28
N GLU A 42 -30.21 -1.32 22.06
CA GLU A 42 -31.54 -0.94 21.62
C GLU A 42 -32.54 -2.12 21.74
N ALA A 43 -32.10 -3.35 21.38
CA ALA A 43 -32.91 -4.55 21.52
C ALA A 43 -33.19 -4.93 22.98
N ALA A 44 -32.33 -4.55 23.91
CA ALA A 44 -32.56 -4.76 25.34
C ALA A 44 -33.66 -3.81 25.91
N GLU A 45 -33.76 -2.62 25.34
CA GLU A 45 -34.76 -1.61 25.78
C GLU A 45 -36.08 -1.73 25.01
N ASN A 46 -36.06 -2.21 23.78
CA ASN A 46 -37.23 -2.29 22.91
C ASN A 46 -37.69 -3.75 22.72
N PRO A 47 -38.80 -4.18 23.39
CA PRO A 47 -39.28 -5.56 23.31
C PRO A 47 -39.80 -5.96 21.92
N PHE A 48 -40.03 -5.01 21.03
CA PHE A 48 -40.44 -5.26 19.62
C PHE A 48 -39.25 -5.47 18.68
N LEU A 49 -38.02 -5.21 19.14
CA LEU A 49 -36.82 -5.37 18.36
C LEU A 49 -36.13 -6.71 18.66
N ILE A 50 -36.14 -7.61 17.71
CA ILE A 50 -35.38 -8.87 17.82
C ILE A 50 -34.07 -8.72 17.07
N PHE A 51 -32.97 -8.52 17.80
CA PHE A 51 -31.64 -8.50 17.26
C PHE A 51 -31.05 -9.92 17.22
N ARG A 52 -30.77 -10.43 16.04
CA ARG A 52 -30.03 -11.68 15.85
C ARG A 52 -28.67 -11.36 15.24
N ALA A 53 -27.65 -11.35 16.06
CA ALA A 53 -26.29 -11.29 15.55
C ALA A 53 -26.07 -12.53 14.66
N ARG A 54 -25.94 -12.31 13.34
CA ARG A 54 -25.49 -13.37 12.44
C ARG A 54 -24.03 -13.63 12.77
N ARG A 55 -23.78 -14.73 13.46
CA ARG A 55 -22.41 -15.19 13.70
C ARG A 55 -21.78 -15.40 12.33
N GLN A 56 -20.93 -14.48 11.96
CA GLN A 56 -20.22 -14.50 10.69
C GLN A 56 -19.08 -15.52 10.85
N GLU A 57 -19.43 -16.80 10.78
CA GLU A 57 -18.46 -17.89 10.92
C GLU A 57 -17.44 -17.96 9.78
N SER A 58 -17.64 -17.15 8.75
CA SER A 58 -16.78 -17.21 7.55
C SER A 58 -16.16 -15.86 7.16
N GLY A 59 -16.58 -14.73 7.71
CA GLY A 59 -16.10 -13.43 7.28
C GLY A 59 -14.69 -13.12 7.77
N GLY A 60 -14.35 -13.52 9.00
CA GLY A 60 -13.01 -13.36 9.54
C GLY A 60 -12.00 -14.21 8.77
N ALA A 61 -12.29 -15.48 8.56
CA ALA A 61 -11.40 -16.38 7.83
C ALA A 61 -11.21 -15.98 6.36
N LEU A 62 -12.25 -15.48 5.68
CA LEU A 62 -12.12 -14.96 4.31
C LEU A 62 -11.39 -13.60 4.28
N TYR A 63 -11.59 -12.76 5.28
CA TYR A 63 -10.88 -11.48 5.41
C TYR A 63 -9.41 -11.70 5.76
N ASP A 64 -9.10 -12.61 6.69
CA ASP A 64 -7.75 -13.01 7.04
C ASP A 64 -7.06 -13.73 5.86
N LEU A 65 -7.78 -14.56 5.11
CA LEU A 65 -7.29 -15.14 3.86
C LEU A 65 -7.06 -14.08 2.80
N ALA A 66 -7.96 -13.10 2.65
CA ALA A 66 -7.78 -11.98 1.72
C ALA A 66 -6.63 -11.07 2.13
N LEU A 67 -6.43 -10.80 3.44
CA LEU A 67 -5.25 -10.09 3.93
C LEU A 67 -3.97 -10.89 3.73
N GLY A 68 -4.02 -12.22 3.87
CA GLY A 68 -2.88 -13.09 3.58
C GLY A 68 -2.59 -13.25 2.09
N THR A 69 -3.58 -12.99 1.23
CA THR A 69 -3.43 -12.98 -0.25
C THR A 69 -3.15 -11.60 -0.82
N VAL A 70 -3.32 -10.52 -0.05
CA VAL A 70 -2.67 -9.24 -0.39
C VAL A 70 -1.18 -9.52 -0.33
N ALA A 71 -0.60 -9.78 -1.49
CA ALA A 71 0.83 -10.02 -1.61
C ALA A 71 1.55 -8.90 -0.85
N ALA A 72 2.21 -9.25 0.25
CA ALA A 72 3.09 -8.32 0.93
C ALA A 72 4.01 -7.77 -0.16
N VAL A 73 4.04 -6.44 -0.31
CA VAL A 73 4.94 -5.80 -1.26
C VAL A 73 6.32 -6.29 -0.89
N ARG A 74 6.88 -7.17 -1.74
CA ARG A 74 8.21 -7.72 -1.49
C ARG A 74 9.19 -6.56 -1.49
N PRO A 75 10.08 -6.46 -0.53
CA PRO A 75 11.11 -5.44 -0.57
C PRO A 75 11.95 -5.62 -1.84
N LEU A 76 12.35 -4.52 -2.43
CA LEU A 76 13.12 -4.50 -3.69
C LEU A 76 14.34 -5.44 -3.65
N THR A 77 15.02 -5.50 -2.52
CA THR A 77 16.15 -6.42 -2.27
C THR A 77 15.79 -7.89 -2.46
N GLU A 78 14.62 -8.34 -1.99
CA GLU A 78 14.19 -9.74 -2.20
C GLU A 78 13.88 -10.02 -3.66
N GLU A 79 13.27 -9.07 -4.35
CA GLU A 79 12.93 -9.19 -5.76
C GLU A 79 14.20 -9.26 -6.62
N LEU A 80 15.18 -8.37 -6.36
CA LEU A 80 16.48 -8.39 -7.03
C LEU A 80 17.24 -9.70 -6.76
N THR A 81 17.23 -10.17 -5.51
CA THR A 81 17.88 -11.43 -5.14
C THR A 81 17.25 -12.61 -5.90
N ALA A 82 15.93 -12.66 -6.02
CA ALA A 82 15.25 -13.70 -6.79
C ALA A 82 15.64 -13.63 -8.27
N GLN A 83 15.62 -12.45 -8.88
CA GLN A 83 15.97 -12.25 -10.29
C GLN A 83 17.44 -12.64 -10.57
N ILE A 84 18.39 -12.24 -9.71
CA ILE A 84 19.82 -12.59 -9.86
C ILE A 84 20.01 -14.11 -9.74
N SER A 85 19.30 -14.75 -8.81
CA SER A 85 19.39 -16.21 -8.59
C SER A 85 18.85 -17.01 -9.78
N MET A 86 17.91 -16.45 -10.54
CA MET A 86 17.38 -17.07 -11.76
C MET A 86 18.30 -16.93 -12.97
N LYS A 87 19.26 -16.00 -12.92
CA LYS A 87 20.24 -15.81 -14.00
C LYS A 87 21.36 -16.85 -13.90
N ALA A 88 21.71 -17.48 -15.00
CA ALA A 88 22.82 -18.44 -15.08
C ALA A 88 24.17 -17.70 -15.08
N LEU A 89 24.58 -17.16 -13.92
CA LEU A 89 25.81 -16.42 -13.73
C LEU A 89 26.92 -17.29 -13.14
N PRO A 90 28.20 -17.01 -13.43
CA PRO A 90 29.29 -17.63 -12.72
C PRO A 90 29.21 -17.41 -11.20
N PRO A 91 29.51 -18.41 -10.35
CA PRO A 91 29.36 -18.31 -8.89
C PRO A 91 30.00 -17.07 -8.23
N PRO A 92 31.21 -16.62 -8.63
CA PRO A 92 31.80 -15.42 -8.03
C PRO A 92 31.04 -14.15 -8.43
N LEU A 93 30.56 -14.05 -9.67
CA LEU A 93 29.78 -12.89 -10.15
C LEU A 93 28.37 -12.86 -9.53
N SER A 94 27.73 -14.02 -9.41
CA SER A 94 26.43 -14.13 -8.75
C SER A 94 26.52 -13.65 -7.29
N ARG A 95 27.55 -14.08 -6.53
CA ARG A 95 27.76 -13.61 -5.14
C ARG A 95 28.00 -12.10 -5.08
N ALA A 96 28.82 -11.56 -6.00
CA ALA A 96 29.07 -10.13 -6.05
C ALA A 96 27.80 -9.33 -6.33
N ALA A 97 26.99 -9.75 -7.30
CA ALA A 97 25.71 -9.11 -7.62
C ALA A 97 24.72 -9.20 -6.45
N LEU A 98 24.62 -10.34 -5.75
CA LEU A 98 23.78 -10.50 -4.55
C LEU A 98 24.23 -9.58 -3.42
N THR A 99 25.54 -9.44 -3.20
CA THR A 99 26.06 -8.50 -2.20
C THR A 99 25.69 -7.07 -2.53
N LEU A 100 25.85 -6.64 -3.78
CA LEU A 100 25.46 -5.28 -4.18
C LEU A 100 23.95 -5.07 -4.09
N ALA A 101 23.13 -6.09 -4.37
CA ALA A 101 21.67 -6.01 -4.25
C ALA A 101 21.20 -5.68 -2.82
N THR A 102 21.94 -6.11 -1.77
CA THR A 102 21.65 -5.74 -0.39
C THR A 102 21.95 -4.28 -0.05
N HIS A 103 22.71 -3.60 -0.87
CA HIS A 103 23.05 -2.18 -0.74
C HIS A 103 22.28 -1.29 -1.72
N VAL A 104 21.22 -1.81 -2.34
CA VAL A 104 20.29 -1.01 -3.14
C VAL A 104 19.22 -0.46 -2.19
N GLY A 105 19.11 0.87 -2.16
CA GLY A 105 18.08 1.57 -1.38
C GLY A 105 16.67 1.33 -1.92
N PRO A 106 15.64 1.70 -1.16
CA PRO A 106 14.23 1.58 -1.57
C PRO A 106 13.92 2.37 -2.84
N ASP A 107 14.71 3.40 -3.14
CA ASP A 107 14.60 4.23 -4.34
C ASP A 107 15.28 3.61 -5.58
N GLY A 108 15.90 2.44 -5.43
CA GLY A 108 16.59 1.72 -6.51
C GLY A 108 18.01 2.17 -6.76
N TYR A 109 18.55 3.13 -6.02
CA TYR A 109 19.94 3.57 -6.16
C TYR A 109 20.90 2.69 -5.36
N LEU A 110 22.10 2.48 -5.90
CA LEU A 110 23.18 1.80 -5.18
C LEU A 110 23.78 2.75 -4.13
N GLU A 111 23.70 2.37 -2.87
CA GLU A 111 24.25 3.13 -1.75
C GLU A 111 25.74 2.79 -1.55
N GLY A 112 26.61 3.60 -2.09
CA GLY A 112 28.06 3.48 -1.92
C GLY A 112 28.80 3.04 -3.18
N GLU A 113 30.13 2.97 -3.05
CA GLU A 113 31.01 2.56 -4.14
C GLU A 113 31.05 1.02 -4.26
N ALA A 114 30.71 0.48 -5.42
CA ALA A 114 30.62 -0.97 -5.63
C ALA A 114 31.92 -1.72 -5.31
N THR A 115 33.07 -1.14 -5.65
CA THR A 115 34.39 -1.70 -5.33
C THR A 115 34.65 -1.78 -3.83
N ALA A 116 34.30 -0.72 -3.09
CA ALA A 116 34.46 -0.69 -1.64
C ALA A 116 33.51 -1.69 -0.94
N LEU A 117 32.27 -1.79 -1.40
CA LEU A 117 31.27 -2.72 -0.86
C LEU A 117 31.72 -4.18 -1.04
N LEU A 118 32.19 -4.55 -2.22
CA LEU A 118 32.68 -5.91 -2.48
C LEU A 118 33.95 -6.22 -1.68
N THR A 119 34.87 -5.28 -1.56
CA THR A 119 36.09 -5.45 -0.75
C THR A 119 35.74 -5.63 0.72
N ALA A 120 34.82 -4.86 1.25
CA ALA A 120 34.34 -5.02 2.63
C ALA A 120 33.68 -6.38 2.89
N ALA A 121 33.04 -6.95 1.86
CA ALA A 121 32.48 -8.30 1.88
C ALA A 121 33.51 -9.43 1.61
N GLY A 122 34.80 -9.11 1.49
CA GLY A 122 35.86 -10.08 1.19
C GLY A 122 35.84 -10.63 -0.24
N GLN A 123 35.26 -9.87 -1.18
CA GLN A 123 35.16 -10.26 -2.59
C GLN A 123 36.10 -9.42 -3.47
N SER A 124 36.37 -9.91 -4.71
CA SER A 124 37.23 -9.19 -5.63
C SER A 124 36.59 -7.91 -6.14
N ALA A 125 37.31 -6.80 -6.02
CA ALA A 125 36.91 -5.49 -6.57
C ALA A 125 36.80 -5.51 -8.11
N GLU A 126 37.51 -6.42 -8.80
CA GLU A 126 37.44 -6.55 -10.25
C GLU A 126 36.06 -6.95 -10.79
N LEU A 127 35.22 -7.57 -9.92
CA LEU A 127 33.88 -7.98 -10.27
C LEU A 127 32.86 -6.85 -10.14
N ALA A 128 33.26 -5.69 -9.62
CA ALA A 128 32.33 -4.60 -9.28
C ALA A 128 31.52 -4.10 -10.48
N GLU A 129 32.21 -3.77 -11.59
CA GLU A 129 31.53 -3.25 -12.79
C GLU A 129 30.66 -4.32 -13.46
N ALA A 130 31.11 -5.58 -13.49
CA ALA A 130 30.30 -6.68 -13.99
C ALA A 130 29.05 -6.93 -13.11
N ALA A 131 29.19 -6.85 -11.79
CA ALA A 131 28.08 -7.03 -10.85
C ALA A 131 27.05 -5.86 -10.94
N VAL A 132 27.50 -4.63 -11.09
CA VAL A 132 26.63 -3.46 -11.35
C VAL A 132 25.89 -3.63 -12.68
N THR A 133 26.56 -4.12 -13.72
CA THR A 133 25.92 -4.41 -15.00
C THR A 133 24.81 -5.45 -14.84
N VAL A 134 25.04 -6.51 -14.05
CA VAL A 134 23.99 -7.50 -13.73
C VAL A 134 22.81 -6.85 -13.04
N LEU A 135 23.01 -5.96 -12.06
CA LEU A 135 21.92 -5.23 -11.37
C LEU A 135 21.11 -4.38 -12.36
N LYS A 136 21.77 -3.68 -13.28
CA LYS A 136 21.10 -2.85 -14.30
C LYS A 136 20.22 -3.66 -15.27
N THR A 137 20.48 -4.97 -15.41
CA THR A 137 19.64 -5.87 -16.22
C THR A 137 18.46 -6.46 -15.42
N CYS A 138 18.27 -6.05 -14.16
CA CYS A 138 17.14 -6.44 -13.33
C CYS A 138 15.99 -5.43 -13.43
N GLU A 139 14.81 -5.89 -13.08
CA GLU A 139 13.61 -5.04 -12.96
C GLU A 139 13.43 -4.57 -11.50
N PRO A 140 13.00 -3.32 -11.32
CA PRO A 140 12.59 -2.31 -12.30
C PRO A 140 13.78 -1.65 -13.02
N THR A 141 13.56 -1.22 -14.29
CA THR A 141 14.59 -0.56 -15.12
C THR A 141 15.20 0.63 -14.40
N GLY A 142 16.54 0.70 -14.39
CA GLY A 142 17.29 1.76 -13.72
C GLY A 142 17.78 1.41 -12.31
N VAL A 143 17.50 0.21 -11.82
CA VAL A 143 18.03 -0.28 -10.53
C VAL A 143 19.55 -0.42 -10.60
N GLY A 144 20.24 -0.10 -9.49
CA GLY A 144 21.70 -0.11 -9.40
C GLY A 144 22.38 1.12 -10.02
N SER A 145 21.60 2.13 -10.41
CA SER A 145 22.14 3.43 -10.85
C SER A 145 22.82 4.15 -9.68
N ARG A 146 23.95 4.82 -9.98
CA ARG A 146 24.72 5.62 -9.00
C ARG A 146 24.27 7.07 -8.95
N SER A 147 23.54 7.53 -9.98
CA SER A 147 23.06 8.90 -10.11
C SER A 147 21.75 8.98 -10.88
N PHE A 148 21.04 10.10 -10.69
CA PHE A 148 19.81 10.38 -11.42
C PHE A 148 20.02 10.45 -12.94
N ALA A 149 21.16 10.97 -13.37
CA ALA A 149 21.51 11.02 -14.80
C ALA A 149 21.65 9.60 -15.40
N GLU A 150 22.28 8.69 -14.68
CA GLU A 150 22.44 7.29 -15.07
C GLU A 150 21.09 6.55 -15.10
N TYR A 151 20.23 6.81 -14.11
CA TYR A 151 18.87 6.29 -14.08
C TYR A 151 18.05 6.75 -15.29
N LEU A 152 18.10 8.04 -15.64
CA LEU A 152 17.38 8.56 -16.81
C LEU A 152 17.91 7.96 -18.11
N ALA A 153 19.24 7.80 -18.24
CA ALA A 153 19.85 7.16 -19.42
C ALA A 153 19.32 5.73 -19.60
N ALA A 154 19.27 4.95 -18.54
CA ALA A 154 18.76 3.58 -18.57
C ALA A 154 17.26 3.45 -18.93
N ARG A 155 16.47 4.53 -18.77
CA ARG A 155 15.04 4.55 -19.15
C ARG A 155 14.78 5.06 -20.56
N LEU A 156 15.77 5.67 -21.19
CA LEU A 156 15.65 6.23 -22.55
C LEU A 156 16.15 5.28 -23.64
N GLU A 157 16.85 4.19 -23.25
CA GLU A 157 17.22 3.07 -24.11
C GLU A 157 16.08 2.04 -24.21
#